data_2d89582024daf2a73ce140e89574b11f
#
_entry.id   2d89582024daf2a73ce140e89574b11f
#
_cell.length_a   1.000
_cell.length_b   1.000
_cell.length_c   1.000
_cell.angle_alpha   90.00
_cell.angle_beta   90.00
_cell.angle_gamma   90.00
#
_symmetry.space_group_name_H-M   'P 1'
#
loop_
_entity.id
_entity.type
_entity.pdbx_description
1 polymer ?
#
loop_
_entity_poly.entity_id
_entity_poly.type
_entity_poly.pdbx_seq_one_letter_code
_entity_poly.pdbx_strand_id
1 'polypeptide(L)'
;MVCHPRLPLIAGLDFGREAVYVWDASDLRTLGVVEAASPSDGRGRGPAVAWHPEDPVLLIADGGPVRCWTPAGVSELTKFPTGYRNVAFGPDARTVWAIPTVTDGDPWECSDVVDLESGACGKGPGWDTGVAAHPAGGLVLTLRSNQGATLGIFARAGDGHTVAPRVLRRALILDVDGYETPIFSPDGRYLAVRGNAYVNTLDVFEFPSLDNVLSTTLGEPSPGYPYPQDWLDRMRAWSRHNIAFGTRPGVLWIGTPTGTLVEADLGNQRSLAHDIPSGAAVTALAATASGDLVVADATGELVRLAASADRAVASPAAVTDFLAGTSDVDADADLESQLVLTDGARTWEPGDLETVDTATDSDPTWLRIQVQMNHAR
;
A
#
# COMPACT_ATOMS: atom_id res chain seq x y z
N MET A 1 6.13 -2.72 -9.22
CA MET A 1 7.40 -3.38 -8.80
C MET A 1 7.42 -3.44 -7.28
N VAL A 2 7.79 -4.58 -6.69
CA VAL A 2 7.89 -4.79 -5.24
C VAL A 2 9.17 -5.55 -4.91
N CYS A 3 9.91 -5.09 -3.90
CA CYS A 3 11.11 -5.77 -3.41
C CYS A 3 10.78 -6.67 -2.22
N HIS A 4 11.49 -7.80 -2.13
CA HIS A 4 11.42 -8.64 -0.95
C HIS A 4 12.00 -7.90 0.27
N PRO A 5 11.35 -7.93 1.45
CA PRO A 5 11.78 -7.10 2.59
C PRO A 5 13.14 -7.49 3.18
N ARG A 6 13.58 -8.74 2.99
CA ARG A 6 14.82 -9.26 3.59
C ARG A 6 15.82 -9.86 2.62
N LEU A 7 15.36 -10.33 1.46
CA LEU A 7 16.19 -11.04 0.48
C LEU A 7 16.46 -10.14 -0.74
N PRO A 8 17.54 -10.36 -1.50
CA PRO A 8 17.84 -9.61 -2.69
C PRO A 8 16.96 -10.04 -3.88
N LEU A 9 15.65 -9.91 -3.73
CA LEU A 9 14.66 -10.30 -4.73
C LEU A 9 13.73 -9.14 -5.07
N ILE A 10 13.40 -9.03 -6.35
CA ILE A 10 12.48 -8.04 -6.90
C ILE A 10 11.43 -8.78 -7.72
N ALA A 11 10.17 -8.39 -7.60
CA ALA A 11 9.11 -8.78 -8.52
C ALA A 11 8.53 -7.55 -9.20
N GLY A 12 8.22 -7.67 -10.48
CA GLY A 12 7.61 -6.60 -11.26
C GLY A 12 6.68 -7.15 -12.33
N LEU A 13 5.72 -6.32 -12.73
CA LEU A 13 4.74 -6.61 -13.76
C LEU A 13 5.19 -5.98 -15.06
N ASP A 14 5.23 -6.77 -16.13
CA ASP A 14 5.28 -6.30 -17.50
C ASP A 14 3.87 -6.38 -18.09
N PHE A 15 3.20 -5.23 -18.17
CA PHE A 15 1.84 -5.16 -18.71
C PHE A 15 1.79 -5.46 -20.21
N GLY A 16 2.87 -5.24 -20.94
CA GLY A 16 2.93 -5.51 -22.38
C GLY A 16 3.03 -7.00 -22.68
N ARG A 17 3.57 -7.78 -21.77
CA ARG A 17 3.73 -9.24 -21.89
C ARG A 17 2.82 -10.04 -20.98
N GLU A 18 2.04 -9.37 -20.16
CA GLU A 18 1.16 -10.01 -19.19
C GLU A 18 1.89 -11.04 -18.31
N ALA A 19 3.05 -10.61 -17.77
CA ALA A 19 3.93 -11.50 -17.02
C ALA A 19 4.48 -10.84 -15.75
N VAL A 20 4.68 -11.66 -14.73
CA VAL A 20 5.41 -11.31 -13.52
C VAL A 20 6.85 -11.78 -13.69
N TYR A 21 7.78 -10.86 -13.62
CA TYR A 21 9.20 -11.13 -13.62
C TYR A 21 9.74 -11.13 -12.19
N VAL A 22 10.68 -12.02 -11.93
CA VAL A 22 11.45 -12.04 -10.69
C VAL A 22 12.93 -11.88 -11.03
N TRP A 23 13.59 -10.94 -10.35
CA TRP A 23 15.01 -10.64 -10.53
C TRP A 23 15.78 -10.77 -9.22
N ASP A 24 17.07 -11.08 -9.36
CA ASP A 24 18.06 -10.86 -8.31
C ASP A 24 18.36 -9.37 -8.20
N ALA A 25 18.19 -8.78 -7.01
CA ALA A 25 18.40 -7.35 -6.80
C ALA A 25 19.88 -6.94 -6.86
N SER A 26 20.81 -7.89 -6.76
CA SER A 26 22.25 -7.60 -6.73
C SER A 26 22.82 -7.29 -8.11
N ASP A 27 22.32 -7.99 -9.14
CA ASP A 27 22.82 -7.89 -10.53
C ASP A 27 21.72 -7.70 -11.58
N LEU A 28 20.46 -7.60 -11.14
CA LEU A 28 19.24 -7.48 -11.96
C LEU A 28 19.04 -8.65 -12.94
N ARG A 29 19.66 -9.80 -12.67
CA ARG A 29 19.49 -11.02 -13.45
C ARG A 29 18.10 -11.59 -13.24
N THR A 30 17.41 -11.95 -14.32
CA THR A 30 16.11 -12.63 -14.24
C THR A 30 16.27 -14.02 -13.64
N LEU A 31 15.50 -14.28 -12.58
CA LEU A 31 15.41 -15.58 -11.89
C LEU A 31 14.20 -16.40 -12.32
N GLY A 32 13.13 -15.72 -12.76
CA GLY A 32 11.92 -16.38 -13.20
C GLY A 32 10.98 -15.43 -13.92
N VAL A 33 10.11 -16.03 -14.73
CA VAL A 33 9.01 -15.35 -15.42
C VAL A 33 7.77 -16.20 -15.25
N VAL A 34 6.68 -15.59 -14.82
CA VAL A 34 5.40 -16.25 -14.61
C VAL A 34 4.37 -15.55 -15.49
N GLU A 35 3.92 -16.22 -16.55
CA GLU A 35 2.81 -15.69 -17.36
C GLU A 35 1.59 -15.49 -16.47
N ALA A 36 0.93 -14.37 -16.60
CA ALA A 36 -0.26 -14.04 -15.84
C ALA A 36 -1.45 -13.94 -16.79
N ALA A 37 -2.61 -14.42 -16.39
CA ALA A 37 -3.81 -14.20 -17.15
C ALA A 37 -4.19 -12.71 -17.08
N SER A 38 -4.58 -12.12 -18.22
CA SER A 38 -5.23 -10.81 -18.19
C SER A 38 -6.51 -10.89 -17.38
N PRO A 39 -6.74 -9.96 -16.43
CA PRO A 39 -7.99 -9.91 -15.71
C PRO A 39 -9.14 -9.76 -16.71
N SER A 40 -10.08 -10.69 -16.70
CA SER A 40 -11.26 -10.68 -17.58
C SER A 40 -12.26 -9.55 -17.27
N ASP A 41 -12.00 -8.75 -16.22
CA ASP A 41 -12.92 -7.72 -15.73
C ASP A 41 -12.80 -6.35 -16.42
N GLY A 42 -11.93 -6.21 -17.42
CA GLY A 42 -11.77 -4.98 -18.19
C GLY A 42 -11.27 -3.76 -17.40
N ARG A 43 -10.93 -3.92 -16.13
CA ARG A 43 -10.45 -2.82 -15.26
C ARG A 43 -8.95 -2.56 -15.35
N GLY A 44 -8.21 -3.33 -16.16
CA GLY A 44 -6.80 -3.08 -16.47
C GLY A 44 -5.83 -3.19 -15.29
N ARG A 45 -6.25 -3.80 -14.19
CA ARG A 45 -5.36 -4.11 -13.07
C ARG A 45 -4.65 -5.42 -13.38
N GLY A 46 -3.32 -5.40 -13.43
CA GLY A 46 -2.50 -6.61 -13.56
C GLY A 46 -2.64 -7.52 -12.33
N PRO A 47 -1.99 -8.69 -12.35
CA PRO A 47 -1.99 -9.62 -11.23
C PRO A 47 -1.43 -8.95 -9.97
N ALA A 48 -2.03 -9.26 -8.84
CA ALA A 48 -1.50 -8.86 -7.54
C ALA A 48 -0.37 -9.81 -7.13
N VAL A 49 0.67 -9.26 -6.53
CA VAL A 49 1.82 -10.02 -6.04
C VAL A 49 2.13 -9.66 -4.59
N ALA A 50 2.53 -10.68 -3.80
CA ALA A 50 2.92 -10.49 -2.42
C ALA A 50 4.13 -11.37 -2.06
N TRP A 51 5.19 -10.75 -1.56
CA TRP A 51 6.32 -11.45 -0.99
C TRP A 51 6.02 -11.97 0.41
N HIS A 52 6.42 -13.22 0.67
CA HIS A 52 6.56 -13.70 2.04
C HIS A 52 7.57 -12.83 2.80
N PRO A 53 7.31 -12.44 4.07
CA PRO A 53 8.19 -11.50 4.76
C PRO A 53 9.59 -12.03 5.06
N GLU A 54 9.80 -13.35 5.05
CA GLU A 54 11.07 -13.99 5.41
C GLU A 54 11.65 -14.88 4.31
N ASP A 55 10.82 -15.70 3.67
CA ASP A 55 11.22 -16.74 2.72
C ASP A 55 11.15 -16.27 1.26
N PRO A 56 11.94 -16.84 0.34
CA PRO A 56 11.91 -16.51 -1.09
C PRO A 56 10.67 -17.08 -1.77
N VAL A 57 9.50 -16.65 -1.32
CA VAL A 57 8.17 -17.08 -1.77
C VAL A 57 7.40 -15.88 -2.25
N LEU A 58 6.94 -15.90 -3.51
CA LEU A 58 6.09 -14.87 -4.10
C LEU A 58 4.72 -15.47 -4.44
N LEU A 59 3.66 -14.92 -3.87
CA LEU A 59 2.30 -15.24 -4.27
C LEU A 59 1.88 -14.37 -5.45
N ILE A 60 1.12 -14.95 -6.37
CA ILE A 60 0.61 -14.30 -7.58
C ILE A 60 -0.88 -14.65 -7.71
N ALA A 61 -1.74 -13.63 -7.69
CA ALA A 61 -3.19 -13.75 -7.84
C ALA A 61 -3.64 -12.95 -9.07
N ASP A 62 -4.30 -13.62 -10.00
CA ASP A 62 -4.80 -13.06 -11.26
C ASP A 62 -6.27 -13.43 -11.54
N GLY A 63 -7.00 -13.82 -10.50
CA GLY A 63 -8.38 -14.26 -10.58
C GLY A 63 -8.55 -15.77 -10.80
N GLY A 64 -7.48 -16.50 -11.10
CA GLY A 64 -7.41 -17.95 -11.16
C GLY A 64 -6.92 -18.57 -9.84
N PRO A 65 -6.33 -19.80 -9.93
CA PRO A 65 -5.60 -20.38 -8.81
C PRO A 65 -4.45 -19.47 -8.37
N VAL A 66 -4.28 -19.28 -7.06
CA VAL A 66 -3.13 -18.54 -6.54
C VAL A 66 -1.87 -19.34 -6.79
N ARG A 67 -0.92 -18.73 -7.49
CA ARG A 67 0.37 -19.35 -7.81
C ARG A 67 1.43 -18.88 -6.84
N CYS A 68 2.38 -19.76 -6.61
CA CYS A 68 3.53 -19.53 -5.75
C CYS A 68 4.80 -19.73 -6.58
N TRP A 69 5.60 -18.66 -6.69
CA TRP A 69 6.94 -18.74 -7.21
C TRP A 69 7.94 -18.93 -6.07
N THR A 70 8.90 -19.82 -6.28
CA THR A 70 10.07 -20.01 -5.44
C THR A 70 11.32 -20.19 -6.33
N PRO A 71 12.54 -20.14 -5.80
CA PRO A 71 13.73 -20.47 -6.59
C PRO A 71 13.73 -21.87 -7.23
N ALA A 72 12.91 -22.80 -6.72
CA ALA A 72 12.74 -24.15 -7.27
C ALA A 72 11.75 -24.18 -8.45
N GLY A 73 10.94 -23.16 -8.65
CA GLY A 73 9.95 -23.05 -9.72
C GLY A 73 8.63 -22.50 -9.28
N VAL A 74 7.63 -22.64 -10.15
CA VAL A 74 6.26 -22.16 -9.95
C VAL A 74 5.34 -23.33 -9.65
N SER A 75 4.47 -23.18 -8.67
CA SER A 75 3.43 -24.16 -8.31
C SER A 75 2.12 -23.46 -7.97
N GLU A 76 1.01 -24.18 -8.00
CA GLU A 76 -0.28 -23.70 -7.49
C GLU A 76 -0.44 -24.06 -6.01
N LEU A 77 -1.09 -23.16 -5.26
CA LEU A 77 -1.44 -23.42 -3.86
C LEU A 77 -2.71 -24.25 -3.80
N THR A 78 -2.58 -25.56 -3.73
CA THR A 78 -3.71 -26.52 -3.80
C THR A 78 -4.70 -26.44 -2.64
N LYS A 79 -4.26 -25.96 -1.48
CA LYS A 79 -5.12 -25.75 -0.29
C LYS A 79 -5.77 -24.35 -0.27
N PHE A 80 -5.44 -23.50 -1.21
CA PHE A 80 -5.93 -22.15 -1.28
C PHE A 80 -7.15 -22.09 -2.20
N PRO A 81 -8.25 -21.45 -1.82
CA PRO A 81 -9.38 -21.25 -2.72
C PRO A 81 -8.97 -20.48 -3.98
N THR A 82 -9.75 -20.61 -5.05
CA THR A 82 -9.51 -19.92 -6.32
C THR A 82 -10.32 -18.64 -6.42
N GLY A 83 -9.96 -17.78 -7.37
CA GLY A 83 -10.75 -16.60 -7.67
C GLY A 83 -10.40 -15.37 -6.85
N TYR A 84 -9.14 -15.21 -6.50
CA TYR A 84 -8.67 -14.00 -5.83
C TYR A 84 -8.03 -13.00 -6.80
N ARG A 85 -8.37 -11.73 -6.61
CA ARG A 85 -7.79 -10.59 -7.35
C ARG A 85 -6.66 -9.89 -6.61
N ASN A 86 -6.61 -10.02 -5.29
CA ASN A 86 -5.58 -9.46 -4.44
C ASN A 86 -5.19 -10.44 -3.35
N VAL A 87 -3.92 -10.47 -3.01
CA VAL A 87 -3.35 -11.27 -1.93
C VAL A 87 -2.29 -10.45 -1.18
N ALA A 88 -2.21 -10.65 0.14
CA ALA A 88 -1.15 -10.12 0.97
C ALA A 88 -0.86 -11.08 2.12
N PHE A 89 0.40 -11.16 2.56
CA PHE A 89 0.70 -11.91 3.77
C PHE A 89 0.21 -11.15 5.01
N GLY A 90 -0.34 -11.88 5.94
CA GLY A 90 -0.67 -11.38 7.26
C GLY A 90 0.58 -11.05 8.07
N PRO A 91 0.42 -10.32 9.21
CA PRO A 91 1.55 -9.91 10.04
C PRO A 91 2.27 -11.08 10.75
N ASP A 92 1.70 -12.28 10.71
CA ASP A 92 2.24 -13.52 11.27
C ASP A 92 3.03 -14.35 10.25
N ALA A 93 3.11 -13.91 9.00
CA ALA A 93 3.74 -14.62 7.88
C ALA A 93 3.14 -16.03 7.56
N ARG A 94 2.11 -16.46 8.29
CA ARG A 94 1.45 -17.77 8.14
C ARG A 94 0.13 -17.67 7.41
N THR A 95 -0.54 -16.54 7.58
CA THR A 95 -1.82 -16.28 6.96
C THR A 95 -1.66 -15.45 5.68
N VAL A 96 -2.59 -15.66 4.75
CA VAL A 96 -2.75 -14.82 3.56
C VAL A 96 -4.10 -14.14 3.63
N TRP A 97 -4.10 -12.83 3.53
CA TRP A 97 -5.28 -12.00 3.42
C TRP A 97 -5.59 -11.79 1.95
N ALA A 98 -6.77 -12.21 1.48
CA ALA A 98 -7.11 -12.26 0.07
C ALA A 98 -8.48 -11.64 -0.23
N ILE A 99 -8.59 -10.94 -1.35
CA ILE A 99 -9.84 -10.36 -1.83
C ILE A 99 -10.37 -11.22 -2.99
N PRO A 100 -11.57 -11.82 -2.86
CA PRO A 100 -12.17 -12.59 -3.94
C PRO A 100 -12.54 -11.71 -5.14
N THR A 101 -12.54 -12.28 -6.34
CA THR A 101 -13.02 -11.62 -7.58
C THR A 101 -14.52 -11.48 -7.61
N VAL A 102 -15.23 -12.44 -7.00
CA VAL A 102 -16.69 -12.46 -6.88
C VAL A 102 -17.05 -12.68 -5.43
N THR A 103 -17.96 -11.87 -4.91
CA THR A 103 -18.53 -12.00 -3.56
C THR A 103 -20.04 -12.05 -3.67
N ASP A 104 -20.70 -12.79 -2.79
CA ASP A 104 -22.18 -12.86 -2.69
C ASP A 104 -22.80 -11.60 -2.06
N GLY A 105 -22.00 -10.59 -1.74
CA GLY A 105 -22.38 -9.30 -1.17
C GLY A 105 -21.60 -8.15 -1.79
N ASP A 106 -21.51 -7.05 -1.06
CA ASP A 106 -20.65 -5.93 -1.46
C ASP A 106 -19.19 -6.41 -1.46
N PRO A 107 -18.51 -6.42 -2.63
CA PRO A 107 -17.12 -6.87 -2.73
C PRO A 107 -16.15 -6.09 -1.84
N TRP A 108 -16.60 -4.96 -1.29
CA TRP A 108 -15.84 -4.09 -0.42
C TRP A 108 -15.92 -4.48 1.07
N GLU A 109 -16.85 -5.38 1.46
CA GLU A 109 -17.13 -5.66 2.86
C GLU A 109 -16.43 -6.90 3.44
N CYS A 110 -15.88 -7.78 2.61
CA CYS A 110 -15.23 -8.98 3.12
C CYS A 110 -13.99 -9.41 2.35
N SER A 111 -13.01 -9.88 3.08
CA SER A 111 -11.87 -10.63 2.59
C SER A 111 -11.87 -12.03 3.19
N ASP A 112 -11.12 -12.92 2.57
CA ASP A 112 -10.78 -14.22 3.13
C ASP A 112 -9.39 -14.15 3.77
N VAL A 113 -9.25 -14.76 4.94
CA VAL A 113 -7.94 -14.96 5.58
C VAL A 113 -7.70 -16.46 5.65
N VAL A 114 -6.65 -16.92 4.97
CA VAL A 114 -6.35 -18.35 4.81
C VAL A 114 -5.05 -18.67 5.51
N ASP A 115 -5.06 -19.64 6.40
CA ASP A 115 -3.86 -20.21 7.00
C ASP A 115 -3.22 -21.17 6.00
N LEU A 116 -1.98 -20.89 5.60
CA LEU A 116 -1.28 -21.66 4.56
C LEU A 116 -0.93 -23.10 4.95
N GLU A 117 -0.77 -23.37 6.23
CA GLU A 117 -0.42 -24.72 6.71
C GLU A 117 -1.66 -25.63 6.75
N SER A 118 -2.72 -25.17 7.40
CA SER A 118 -3.93 -25.96 7.60
C SER A 118 -4.94 -25.84 6.47
N GLY A 119 -4.95 -24.73 5.71
CA GLY A 119 -5.98 -24.35 4.75
C GLY A 119 -7.25 -23.83 5.41
N ALA A 120 -7.23 -23.58 6.73
CA ALA A 120 -8.37 -22.97 7.42
C ALA A 120 -8.62 -21.55 6.89
N CYS A 121 -9.89 -21.23 6.66
CA CYS A 121 -10.32 -19.96 6.12
C CYS A 121 -11.23 -19.25 7.12
N GLY A 122 -10.94 -17.96 7.39
CA GLY A 122 -11.78 -17.03 8.15
C GLY A 122 -12.14 -15.82 7.32
N LYS A 123 -13.08 -15.01 7.80
CA LYS A 123 -13.45 -13.74 7.16
C LYS A 123 -12.72 -12.57 7.83
N GLY A 124 -12.41 -11.56 7.03
CA GLY A 124 -11.82 -10.30 7.47
C GLY A 124 -12.50 -9.10 6.79
N PRO A 125 -12.20 -7.88 7.20
CA PRO A 125 -12.76 -6.68 6.56
C PRO A 125 -12.24 -6.56 5.12
N GLY A 126 -13.05 -5.93 4.26
CA GLY A 126 -12.65 -5.61 2.90
C GLY A 126 -11.51 -4.57 2.87
N TRP A 127 -10.73 -4.60 1.82
CA TRP A 127 -9.67 -3.64 1.53
C TRP A 127 -9.47 -3.47 0.02
N ASP A 128 -8.98 -2.31 -0.41
CA ASP A 128 -8.95 -1.93 -1.83
C ASP A 128 -7.56 -1.97 -2.43
N THR A 129 -6.55 -1.78 -1.60
CA THR A 129 -5.15 -1.74 -2.03
C THR A 129 -4.38 -2.94 -1.47
N GLY A 130 -3.09 -3.02 -1.73
CA GLY A 130 -2.23 -3.97 -1.06
C GLY A 130 -2.13 -3.70 0.45
N VAL A 131 -1.50 -4.62 1.15
CA VAL A 131 -1.24 -4.53 2.58
C VAL A 131 0.23 -4.26 2.81
N ALA A 132 0.53 -3.22 3.57
CA ALA A 132 1.89 -2.85 3.96
C ALA A 132 2.19 -3.37 5.37
N ALA A 133 3.21 -4.22 5.52
CA ALA A 133 3.68 -4.65 6.82
C ALA A 133 4.64 -3.62 7.42
N HIS A 134 4.48 -3.35 8.73
CA HIS A 134 5.47 -2.55 9.46
C HIS A 134 6.81 -3.33 9.51
N PRO A 135 7.97 -2.70 9.24
CA PRO A 135 9.24 -3.40 9.10
C PRO A 135 9.72 -4.10 10.38
N ALA A 136 9.24 -3.70 11.56
CA ALA A 136 9.48 -4.42 12.81
C ALA A 136 8.57 -5.66 12.99
N GLY A 137 7.59 -5.86 12.10
CA GLY A 137 6.59 -6.93 12.20
C GLY A 137 5.45 -6.60 13.16
N GLY A 138 4.49 -7.52 13.27
CA GLY A 138 3.38 -7.47 14.22
C GLY A 138 2.21 -6.53 13.86
N LEU A 139 2.38 -5.68 12.86
CA LEU A 139 1.39 -4.69 12.41
C LEU A 139 1.36 -4.61 10.89
N VAL A 140 0.17 -4.43 10.34
CA VAL A 140 -0.04 -4.11 8.91
C VAL A 140 -0.97 -2.91 8.78
N LEU A 141 -0.86 -2.21 7.65
CA LEU A 141 -1.75 -1.14 7.21
C LEU A 141 -2.30 -1.47 5.83
N THR A 142 -3.58 -1.30 5.65
CA THR A 142 -4.25 -1.34 4.34
C THR A 142 -5.20 -0.16 4.19
N LEU A 143 -5.73 0.05 2.98
CA LEU A 143 -6.65 1.15 2.71
C LEU A 143 -8.01 0.60 2.26
N ARG A 144 -9.06 1.27 2.68
CA ARG A 144 -10.43 1.05 2.27
C ARG A 144 -11.04 2.37 1.81
N SER A 145 -11.46 2.44 0.56
CA SER A 145 -12.06 3.63 -0.03
C SER A 145 -13.58 3.55 -0.05
N ASN A 146 -14.23 4.68 0.17
CA ASN A 146 -15.67 4.84 0.07
C ASN A 146 -16.01 6.24 -0.48
N GLN A 147 -16.48 6.31 -1.72
CA GLN A 147 -17.07 7.49 -2.37
C GLN A 147 -16.45 8.87 -2.06
N GLY A 148 -15.14 9.00 -2.25
CA GLY A 148 -14.43 10.27 -2.06
C GLY A 148 -13.70 10.38 -0.73
N ALA A 149 -13.70 9.31 0.06
CA ALA A 149 -12.92 9.22 1.29
C ALA A 149 -12.23 7.86 1.38
N THR A 150 -11.10 7.80 2.03
CA THR A 150 -10.34 6.58 2.25
C THR A 150 -9.94 6.45 3.70
N LEU A 151 -10.11 5.25 4.26
CA LEU A 151 -9.67 4.93 5.61
C LEU A 151 -8.39 4.10 5.55
N GLY A 152 -7.38 4.49 6.33
CA GLY A 152 -6.20 3.68 6.60
C GLY A 152 -6.47 2.77 7.82
N ILE A 153 -6.59 1.48 7.57
CA ILE A 153 -6.96 0.47 8.57
C ILE A 153 -5.73 -0.28 9.04
N PHE A 154 -5.47 -0.25 10.33
CA PHE A 154 -4.40 -1.02 10.96
C PHE A 154 -4.93 -2.35 11.48
N ALA A 155 -4.11 -3.40 11.32
CA ALA A 155 -4.42 -4.71 11.87
C ALA A 155 -3.15 -5.37 12.45
N ARG A 156 -3.33 -6.21 13.46
CA ARG A 156 -2.28 -7.02 14.08
C ARG A 156 -2.56 -8.51 13.92
N ALA A 157 -1.56 -9.35 14.15
CA ALA A 157 -1.77 -10.79 14.21
C ALA A 157 -2.84 -11.16 15.26
N GLY A 158 -3.63 -12.17 14.95
CA GLY A 158 -4.57 -12.76 15.91
C GLY A 158 -3.84 -13.40 17.10
N ASP A 159 -4.58 -13.75 18.10
CA ASP A 159 -4.09 -14.37 19.34
C ASP A 159 -3.83 -15.89 19.21
N GLY A 160 -3.83 -16.43 17.99
CA GLY A 160 -3.66 -17.86 17.69
C GLY A 160 -4.94 -18.70 17.80
N HIS A 161 -6.03 -18.14 18.32
CA HIS A 161 -7.35 -18.81 18.37
C HIS A 161 -8.19 -18.54 17.12
N THR A 162 -7.89 -17.48 16.39
CA THR A 162 -8.58 -17.10 15.14
C THR A 162 -7.57 -16.95 14.01
N VAL A 163 -7.97 -17.34 12.81
CA VAL A 163 -7.17 -17.14 11.59
C VAL A 163 -7.17 -15.65 11.19
N ALA A 164 -8.28 -14.96 11.43
CA ALA A 164 -8.46 -13.57 11.04
C ALA A 164 -7.54 -12.61 11.83
N PRO A 165 -6.96 -11.60 11.16
CA PRO A 165 -6.22 -10.55 11.84
C PRO A 165 -7.17 -9.73 12.73
N ARG A 166 -6.61 -9.15 13.78
CA ARG A 166 -7.33 -8.24 14.67
C ARG A 166 -7.21 -6.82 14.13
N VAL A 167 -8.32 -6.26 13.69
CA VAL A 167 -8.40 -4.86 13.27
C VAL A 167 -8.36 -3.95 14.49
N LEU A 168 -7.61 -2.86 14.38
CA LEU A 168 -7.44 -1.90 15.46
C LEU A 168 -8.41 -0.74 15.30
N ARG A 169 -8.85 -0.17 16.44
CA ARG A 169 -9.77 0.97 16.43
C ARG A 169 -9.15 2.26 15.90
N ARG A 170 -7.82 2.43 16.01
CA ARG A 170 -7.14 3.63 15.52
C ARG A 170 -6.91 3.54 14.01
N ALA A 171 -7.42 4.52 13.26
CA ALA A 171 -7.39 4.55 11.81
C ALA A 171 -7.10 5.96 11.28
N LEU A 172 -6.61 6.04 10.02
CA LEU A 172 -6.39 7.30 9.30
C LEU A 172 -7.61 7.65 8.45
N ILE A 173 -7.90 8.94 8.35
CA ILE A 173 -8.76 9.51 7.30
C ILE A 173 -7.84 10.10 6.23
N LEU A 174 -8.05 9.69 4.97
CA LEU A 174 -7.39 10.24 3.80
C LEU A 174 -8.43 10.93 2.92
N ASP A 175 -8.06 12.04 2.29
CA ASP A 175 -9.02 13.02 1.76
C ASP A 175 -9.67 12.67 0.41
N VAL A 176 -9.16 11.66 -0.33
CA VAL A 176 -9.69 11.29 -1.66
C VAL A 176 -9.75 9.78 -1.84
N ASP A 177 -10.43 9.35 -2.91
CA ASP A 177 -10.40 7.98 -3.42
C ASP A 177 -9.14 7.66 -4.21
N GLY A 178 -8.88 6.36 -4.40
CA GLY A 178 -7.90 5.91 -5.37
C GLY A 178 -6.47 6.10 -4.88
N TYR A 179 -6.15 5.46 -3.77
CA TYR A 179 -4.79 5.36 -3.27
C TYR A 179 -4.10 4.07 -3.70
N GLU A 180 -2.78 4.10 -3.77
CA GLU A 180 -1.93 2.92 -3.93
C GLU A 180 -1.64 2.29 -2.56
N THR A 181 -1.06 1.09 -2.57
CA THR A 181 -0.61 0.43 -1.34
C THR A 181 0.30 1.35 -0.53
N PRO A 182 0.03 1.54 0.76
CA PRO A 182 0.91 2.33 1.64
C PRO A 182 2.30 1.73 1.70
N ILE A 183 3.29 2.54 2.01
CA ILE A 183 4.65 2.07 2.26
C ILE A 183 5.16 2.58 3.60
N PHE A 184 5.84 1.74 4.37
CA PHE A 184 6.57 2.14 5.57
C PHE A 184 8.03 2.46 5.22
N SER A 185 8.60 3.43 5.92
CA SER A 185 10.05 3.64 5.90
C SER A 185 10.78 2.44 6.54
N PRO A 186 12.03 2.14 6.12
CA PRO A 186 12.78 1.00 6.66
C PRO A 186 13.01 1.03 8.17
N ASP A 187 13.02 2.23 8.77
CA ASP A 187 13.11 2.43 10.22
C ASP A 187 11.74 2.39 10.92
N GLY A 188 10.65 2.26 10.17
CA GLY A 188 9.29 2.21 10.68
C GLY A 188 8.75 3.53 11.23
N ARG A 189 9.48 4.64 11.09
CA ARG A 189 9.08 5.95 11.64
C ARG A 189 8.09 6.70 10.79
N TYR A 190 8.02 6.40 9.50
CA TYR A 190 7.14 7.08 8.56
C TYR A 190 6.33 6.08 7.77
N LEU A 191 5.14 6.47 7.39
CA LEU A 191 4.33 5.81 6.37
C LEU A 191 3.94 6.83 5.31
N ALA A 192 4.00 6.43 4.05
CA ALA A 192 3.60 7.26 2.92
C ALA A 192 2.45 6.62 2.16
N VAL A 193 1.51 7.46 1.72
CA VAL A 193 0.35 7.07 0.93
C VAL A 193 0.31 7.92 -0.34
N ARG A 194 0.25 7.26 -1.49
CA ARG A 194 0.24 7.87 -2.81
C ARG A 194 -1.17 7.80 -3.40
N GLY A 195 -1.81 8.94 -3.59
CA GLY A 195 -3.11 9.04 -4.25
C GLY A 195 -2.99 9.08 -5.78
N ASN A 196 -4.01 8.63 -6.49
CA ASN A 196 -3.99 8.50 -7.94
C ASN A 196 -5.33 8.82 -8.63
N ALA A 197 -6.35 9.28 -7.91
CA ALA A 197 -7.68 9.45 -8.48
C ALA A 197 -7.77 10.56 -9.52
N TYR A 198 -7.45 11.78 -9.13
CA TYR A 198 -7.53 12.97 -10.02
C TYR A 198 -6.28 13.83 -9.90
N VAL A 199 -5.87 14.11 -8.69
CA VAL A 199 -4.63 14.77 -8.34
C VAL A 199 -3.68 13.74 -7.76
N ASN A 200 -2.41 13.86 -8.05
CA ASN A 200 -1.40 12.93 -7.57
C ASN A 200 -1.01 13.28 -6.13
N THR A 201 -1.87 13.00 -5.17
CA THR A 201 -1.61 13.30 -3.74
C THR A 201 -0.48 12.46 -3.19
N LEU A 202 0.25 13.01 -2.25
CA LEU A 202 1.26 12.32 -1.46
C LEU A 202 1.17 12.80 -0.03
N ASP A 203 0.77 11.90 0.86
CA ASP A 203 0.70 12.14 2.28
C ASP A 203 1.71 11.28 3.01
N VAL A 204 2.41 11.87 3.97
CA VAL A 204 3.36 11.16 4.82
C VAL A 204 3.02 11.43 6.27
N PHE A 205 2.94 10.38 7.06
CA PHE A 205 2.62 10.43 8.47
C PHE A 205 3.79 9.89 9.30
N GLU A 206 4.02 10.46 10.46
CA GLU A 206 4.94 9.92 11.45
C GLU A 206 4.29 8.77 12.22
N PHE A 207 5.01 7.70 12.45
CA PHE A 207 4.54 6.55 13.23
C PHE A 207 5.35 6.46 14.55
N PRO A 208 4.73 6.23 15.73
CA PRO A 208 3.34 5.76 15.93
C PRO A 208 2.30 6.87 16.16
N SER A 209 2.67 8.14 16.15
CA SER A 209 1.75 9.26 16.46
C SER A 209 0.62 9.39 15.43
N LEU A 210 0.90 9.10 14.17
CA LEU A 210 0.09 9.36 12.98
C LEU A 210 -0.04 10.86 12.65
N ASP A 211 0.88 11.70 13.15
CA ASP A 211 0.92 13.11 12.78
C ASP A 211 1.28 13.26 11.28
N ASN A 212 0.57 14.12 10.56
CA ASN A 212 0.89 14.42 9.17
C ASN A 212 2.14 15.30 9.09
N VAL A 213 3.19 14.83 8.41
CA VAL A 213 4.47 15.56 8.26
C VAL A 213 4.69 16.10 6.85
N LEU A 214 3.95 15.58 5.88
CA LEU A 214 3.94 16.08 4.51
C LEU A 214 2.58 15.79 3.88
N SER A 215 1.96 16.83 3.33
CA SER A 215 0.80 16.69 2.43
C SER A 215 1.04 17.56 1.20
N THR A 216 1.05 16.93 0.03
CA THR A 216 1.32 17.64 -1.22
C THR A 216 0.67 16.94 -2.40
N THR A 217 0.69 17.58 -3.56
CA THR A 217 0.34 16.98 -4.85
C THR A 217 1.58 16.91 -5.73
N LEU A 218 1.73 15.79 -6.46
CA LEU A 218 2.78 15.64 -7.44
C LEU A 218 2.28 16.17 -8.79
N GLY A 219 3.09 17.02 -9.42
CA GLY A 219 2.73 17.65 -10.69
C GLY A 219 2.13 19.04 -10.53
N GLU A 220 1.21 19.39 -11.41
CA GLU A 220 0.64 20.71 -11.46
C GLU A 220 -0.56 20.87 -10.51
N PRO A 221 -0.75 22.04 -9.92
CA PRO A 221 -1.95 22.32 -9.14
C PRO A 221 -3.24 22.08 -9.94
N SER A 222 -4.29 21.66 -9.25
CA SER A 222 -5.60 21.46 -9.87
C SER A 222 -6.16 22.78 -10.42
N PRO A 223 -6.55 22.82 -11.71
CA PRO A 223 -7.16 24.01 -12.29
C PRO A 223 -8.64 24.20 -11.92
N GLY A 224 -9.21 23.23 -11.17
CA GLY A 224 -10.64 23.15 -10.91
C GLY A 224 -11.41 22.41 -12.00
N TYR A 225 -12.60 21.91 -11.62
CA TYR A 225 -13.49 21.20 -12.55
C TYR A 225 -14.24 22.20 -13.48
N PRO A 226 -14.43 21.87 -14.78
CA PRO A 226 -14.00 20.68 -15.50
C PRO A 226 -12.50 20.70 -15.81
N TYR A 227 -11.83 19.57 -15.60
CA TYR A 227 -10.39 19.47 -15.86
C TYR A 227 -10.06 19.53 -17.36
N PRO A 228 -9.13 20.41 -17.80
CA PRO A 228 -8.63 20.42 -19.18
C PRO A 228 -7.95 19.09 -19.55
N GLN A 229 -8.14 18.64 -20.79
CA GLN A 229 -7.60 17.35 -21.25
C GLN A 229 -6.08 17.30 -21.18
N ASP A 230 -5.39 18.36 -21.56
CA ASP A 230 -3.94 18.47 -21.50
C ASP A 230 -3.39 18.42 -20.07
N TRP A 231 -4.13 18.97 -19.12
CA TRP A 231 -3.81 18.81 -17.69
C TRP A 231 -3.97 17.35 -17.24
N LEU A 232 -5.09 16.71 -17.61
CA LEU A 232 -5.32 15.29 -17.29
C LEU A 232 -4.21 14.39 -17.87
N ASP A 233 -3.75 14.67 -19.09
CA ASP A 233 -2.71 13.90 -19.74
C ASP A 233 -1.36 14.06 -19.02
N ARG A 234 -1.00 15.28 -18.58
CA ARG A 234 0.18 15.51 -17.73
C ARG A 234 0.07 14.83 -16.37
N MET A 235 -1.10 14.82 -15.75
CA MET A 235 -1.31 14.14 -14.47
C MET A 235 -1.22 12.61 -14.62
N ARG A 236 -1.74 12.04 -15.70
CA ARG A 236 -1.65 10.60 -16.01
C ARG A 236 -0.24 10.14 -16.37
N ALA A 237 0.63 11.05 -16.77
CA ALA A 237 2.04 10.72 -17.03
C ALA A 237 2.81 10.34 -15.75
N TRP A 238 2.30 10.73 -14.57
CA TRP A 238 2.87 10.32 -13.30
C TRP A 238 2.54 8.85 -13.01
N SER A 239 3.55 8.03 -12.79
CA SER A 239 3.33 6.64 -12.37
C SER A 239 2.68 6.58 -10.99
N ARG A 240 1.88 5.56 -10.78
CA ARG A 240 1.27 5.24 -9.48
C ARG A 240 2.29 4.65 -8.49
N HIS A 241 3.37 4.02 -9.01
CA HIS A 241 4.37 3.29 -8.23
C HIS A 241 5.70 4.03 -8.17
N ASN A 242 5.66 5.35 -8.11
CA ASN A 242 6.81 6.22 -8.28
C ASN A 242 7.42 6.74 -6.98
N ILE A 243 7.06 6.16 -5.83
CA ILE A 243 7.64 6.53 -4.53
C ILE A 243 8.31 5.34 -3.86
N ALA A 244 9.39 5.59 -3.14
CA ALA A 244 10.04 4.62 -2.26
C ALA A 244 10.79 5.32 -1.13
N PHE A 245 10.80 4.75 0.06
CA PHE A 245 11.72 5.20 1.10
C PHE A 245 13.13 4.67 0.83
N GLY A 246 14.12 5.56 0.94
CA GLY A 246 15.53 5.19 0.91
C GLY A 246 16.00 4.60 2.24
N THR A 247 17.26 4.16 2.26
CA THR A 247 17.89 3.66 3.51
C THR A 247 18.19 4.75 4.50
N ARG A 248 18.46 5.98 4.02
CA ARG A 248 18.68 7.12 4.91
C ARG A 248 17.36 7.44 5.63
N PRO A 249 17.34 7.50 6.97
CA PRO A 249 16.12 7.79 7.73
C PRO A 249 15.48 9.09 7.28
N GLY A 250 14.15 9.09 7.15
CA GLY A 250 13.38 10.27 6.79
C GLY A 250 13.55 10.76 5.35
N VAL A 251 14.08 9.92 4.44
CA VAL A 251 14.22 10.26 3.02
C VAL A 251 13.24 9.47 2.19
N LEU A 252 12.37 10.20 1.48
CA LEU A 252 11.45 9.67 0.48
C LEU A 252 11.94 10.03 -0.94
N TRP A 253 12.01 9.04 -1.80
CA TRP A 253 12.32 9.21 -3.22
C TRP A 253 11.05 9.24 -4.04
N ILE A 254 11.01 10.16 -5.03
CA ILE A 254 9.87 10.36 -5.91
C ILE A 254 10.36 10.37 -7.34
N GLY A 255 9.89 9.44 -8.15
CA GLY A 255 10.18 9.39 -9.59
C GLY A 255 9.24 10.28 -10.39
N THR A 256 9.76 10.99 -11.39
CA THR A 256 8.99 11.93 -12.22
C THR A 256 8.75 11.42 -13.63
N PRO A 257 7.76 11.99 -14.34
CA PRO A 257 7.55 11.71 -15.77
C PRO A 257 8.69 12.20 -16.70
N THR A 258 9.58 13.04 -16.17
CA THR A 258 10.70 13.63 -16.93
C THR A 258 12.04 12.92 -16.70
N GLY A 259 12.03 11.75 -16.02
CA GLY A 259 13.26 11.00 -15.80
C GLY A 259 14.13 11.55 -14.67
N THR A 260 13.53 12.24 -13.73
CA THR A 260 14.21 12.78 -12.55
C THR A 260 13.76 12.04 -11.29
N LEU A 261 14.66 11.77 -10.38
CA LEU A 261 14.38 11.33 -9.01
C LEU A 261 14.48 12.53 -8.08
N VAL A 262 13.42 12.80 -7.34
CA VAL A 262 13.40 13.80 -6.28
C VAL A 262 13.66 13.11 -4.95
N GLU A 263 14.75 13.48 -4.30
CA GLU A 263 15.08 13.10 -2.94
C GLU A 263 14.44 14.11 -1.98
N ALA A 264 13.44 13.70 -1.22
CA ALA A 264 12.73 14.52 -0.26
C ALA A 264 13.16 14.15 1.17
N ASP A 265 13.86 15.06 1.85
CA ASP A 265 14.24 14.94 3.26
C ASP A 265 13.12 15.49 4.13
N LEU A 266 12.37 14.60 4.78
CA LEU A 266 11.19 14.92 5.58
C LEU A 266 11.55 15.72 6.86
N GLY A 267 12.72 15.44 7.46
CA GLY A 267 13.16 16.11 8.68
C GLY A 267 13.60 17.55 8.46
N ASN A 268 14.22 17.82 7.30
CA ASN A 268 14.75 19.15 6.96
C ASN A 268 13.87 19.92 6.00
N GLN A 269 12.79 19.30 5.48
CA GLN A 269 11.88 19.86 4.48
C GLN A 269 12.62 20.38 3.23
N ARG A 270 13.62 19.62 2.77
CA ARG A 270 14.43 19.93 1.59
C ARG A 270 14.27 18.86 0.53
N SER A 271 14.35 19.28 -0.71
CA SER A 271 14.38 18.36 -1.84
C SER A 271 15.59 18.60 -2.73
N LEU A 272 16.11 17.51 -3.31
CA LEU A 272 17.20 17.53 -4.27
C LEU A 272 16.81 16.67 -5.47
N ALA A 273 17.06 17.16 -6.67
CA ALA A 273 16.75 16.46 -7.91
C ALA A 273 17.99 15.77 -8.47
N HIS A 274 17.82 14.55 -8.97
CA HIS A 274 18.85 13.72 -9.58
C HIS A 274 18.30 13.16 -10.90
N ASP A 275 19.02 13.35 -12.00
CA ASP A 275 18.62 12.77 -13.28
C ASP A 275 18.98 11.29 -13.33
N ILE A 276 18.05 10.45 -13.85
CA ILE A 276 18.37 9.05 -14.14
C ILE A 276 19.11 8.95 -15.48
N PRO A 277 19.98 7.92 -15.66
CA PRO A 277 20.81 7.82 -16.86
C PRO A 277 20.04 7.80 -18.18
N SER A 278 18.86 7.19 -18.23
CA SER A 278 18.04 7.11 -19.44
C SER A 278 17.32 8.42 -19.77
N GLY A 279 17.09 9.30 -18.80
CA GLY A 279 16.23 10.47 -18.96
C GLY A 279 14.76 10.15 -19.28
N ALA A 280 14.37 8.88 -19.21
CA ALA A 280 13.01 8.43 -19.50
C ALA A 280 12.12 8.50 -18.25
N ALA A 281 10.81 8.61 -18.44
CA ALA A 281 9.84 8.65 -17.35
C ALA A 281 10.00 7.47 -16.38
N VAL A 282 10.01 7.74 -15.08
CA VAL A 282 10.05 6.71 -14.03
C VAL A 282 8.69 6.02 -13.96
N THR A 283 8.66 4.72 -14.18
CA THR A 283 7.44 3.89 -14.13
C THR A 283 7.26 3.15 -12.84
N ALA A 284 8.34 2.80 -12.15
CA ALA A 284 8.27 2.22 -10.82
C ALA A 284 9.55 2.50 -10.03
N LEU A 285 9.42 2.58 -8.71
CA LEU A 285 10.50 2.80 -7.78
C LEU A 285 10.30 1.90 -6.56
N ALA A 286 11.35 1.23 -6.12
CA ALA A 286 11.32 0.41 -4.91
C ALA A 286 12.70 0.38 -4.25
N ALA A 287 12.73 0.21 -2.93
CA ALA A 287 13.96 -0.01 -2.18
C ALA A 287 14.19 -1.50 -1.95
N THR A 288 15.40 -1.98 -2.18
CA THR A 288 15.81 -3.36 -1.93
C THR A 288 16.06 -3.62 -0.45
N ALA A 289 16.18 -4.89 -0.09
CA ALA A 289 16.57 -5.28 1.26
C ALA A 289 17.97 -4.75 1.68
N SER A 290 18.88 -4.51 0.72
CA SER A 290 20.17 -3.84 0.98
C SER A 290 20.04 -2.32 1.08
N GLY A 291 18.90 -1.77 0.69
CA GLY A 291 18.59 -0.36 0.69
C GLY A 291 18.94 0.40 -0.57
N ASP A 292 19.44 -0.29 -1.58
CA ASP A 292 19.58 0.32 -2.91
C ASP A 292 18.20 0.63 -3.49
N LEU A 293 18.12 1.68 -4.29
CA LEU A 293 16.92 1.95 -5.08
C LEU A 293 16.97 1.17 -6.39
N VAL A 294 15.84 0.59 -6.75
CA VAL A 294 15.63 0.06 -8.10
C VAL A 294 14.58 0.93 -8.78
N VAL A 295 14.95 1.41 -9.95
CA VAL A 295 14.16 2.29 -10.80
C VAL A 295 13.82 1.53 -12.07
N ALA A 296 12.54 1.45 -12.40
CA ALA A 296 12.08 1.06 -13.73
C ALA A 296 11.66 2.31 -14.50
N ASP A 297 12.00 2.39 -15.77
CA ASP A 297 11.64 3.51 -16.63
C ASP A 297 10.71 3.11 -17.79
N ALA A 298 10.28 4.10 -18.56
CA ALA A 298 9.35 3.90 -19.68
C ALA A 298 9.99 3.17 -20.89
N THR A 299 11.32 2.98 -20.92
CA THR A 299 11.98 2.15 -21.92
C THR A 299 11.97 0.67 -21.57
N GLY A 300 11.55 0.33 -20.33
CA GLY A 300 11.59 -1.02 -19.77
C GLY A 300 12.93 -1.37 -19.15
N GLU A 301 13.83 -0.40 -18.99
CA GLU A 301 15.12 -0.61 -18.33
C GLU A 301 14.95 -0.62 -16.80
N LEU A 302 15.70 -1.51 -16.15
CA LEU A 302 15.85 -1.52 -14.69
C LEU A 302 17.24 -1.01 -14.33
N VAL A 303 17.29 0.01 -13.48
CA VAL A 303 18.53 0.60 -13.00
C VAL A 303 18.60 0.45 -11.46
N ARG A 304 19.72 -0.06 -10.96
CA ARG A 304 20.01 -0.08 -9.53
C ARG A 304 20.90 1.11 -9.17
N LEU A 305 20.44 1.91 -8.24
CA LEU A 305 21.17 3.04 -7.67
C LEU A 305 21.63 2.65 -6.27
N ALA A 306 22.96 2.61 -6.08
CA ALA A 306 23.53 2.27 -4.78
C ALA A 306 23.15 3.35 -3.75
N ALA A 307 22.62 2.92 -2.62
CA ALA A 307 22.31 3.81 -1.51
C ALA A 307 23.49 3.93 -0.53
N SER A 308 23.42 4.95 0.30
CA SER A 308 24.37 5.14 1.42
C SER A 308 24.27 4.00 2.44
N ALA A 309 25.38 3.64 3.07
CA ALA A 309 25.51 2.48 3.95
C ALA A 309 24.77 2.59 5.30
N ASP A 310 24.16 3.71 5.63
CA ASP A 310 23.50 3.93 6.91
C ASP A 310 22.07 3.37 6.90
N ARG A 311 21.95 2.08 7.13
CA ARG A 311 20.64 1.42 7.23
C ARG A 311 20.04 1.64 8.63
N ALA A 312 18.92 2.34 8.69
CA ALA A 312 18.09 2.37 9.88
C ALA A 312 17.33 1.04 10.06
N VAL A 313 17.23 0.59 11.28
CA VAL A 313 16.49 -0.62 11.67
C VAL A 313 15.25 -0.21 12.44
N ALA A 314 14.10 -0.74 12.06
CA ALA A 314 12.85 -0.47 12.74
C ALA A 314 12.89 -0.99 14.19
N SER A 315 12.37 -0.17 15.09
CA SER A 315 12.24 -0.53 16.50
C SER A 315 10.89 -1.20 16.79
N PRO A 316 10.87 -2.40 17.37
CA PRO A 316 9.62 -3.01 17.85
C PRO A 316 8.89 -2.16 18.89
N ALA A 317 9.58 -1.25 19.59
CA ALA A 317 8.99 -0.36 20.58
C ALA A 317 7.89 0.52 19.97
N ALA A 318 8.08 1.05 18.75
CA ALA A 318 7.07 1.87 18.08
C ALA A 318 5.75 1.11 17.84
N VAL A 319 5.84 -0.16 17.44
CA VAL A 319 4.65 -1.02 17.29
C VAL A 319 4.02 -1.29 18.65
N THR A 320 4.82 -1.58 19.68
CA THR A 320 4.33 -1.81 21.05
C THR A 320 3.59 -0.60 21.58
N ASP A 321 4.14 0.61 21.39
CA ASP A 321 3.53 1.87 21.83
C ASP A 321 2.23 2.15 21.06
N PHE A 322 2.20 1.88 19.75
CA PHE A 322 0.98 2.00 18.96
C PHE A 322 -0.11 1.06 19.46
N LEU A 323 0.21 -0.21 19.68
CA LEU A 323 -0.73 -1.22 20.19
C LEU A 323 -1.21 -0.91 21.60
N ALA A 324 -0.36 -0.34 22.46
CA ALA A 324 -0.75 0.09 23.80
C ALA A 324 -1.71 1.29 23.80
N GLY A 325 -1.66 2.12 22.76
CA GLY A 325 -2.52 3.31 22.56
C GLY A 325 -3.86 3.02 21.88
N THR A 326 -4.20 1.76 21.58
CA THR A 326 -5.44 1.39 20.90
C THR A 326 -5.96 0.04 21.38
N SER A 327 -7.17 -0.34 20.95
CA SER A 327 -7.76 -1.66 21.21
C SER A 327 -8.23 -2.29 19.89
N ASP A 328 -8.56 -3.57 19.93
CA ASP A 328 -9.20 -4.25 18.80
C ASP A 328 -10.64 -3.74 18.63
N VAL A 329 -11.12 -3.76 17.37
CA VAL A 329 -12.55 -3.63 17.09
C VAL A 329 -13.27 -4.93 17.42
N ASP A 330 -14.56 -4.83 17.76
CA ASP A 330 -15.44 -5.98 17.88
C ASP A 330 -15.81 -6.48 16.47
N ALA A 331 -15.51 -7.73 16.19
CA ALA A 331 -15.74 -8.34 14.89
C ALA A 331 -17.25 -8.46 14.50
N ASP A 332 -18.12 -8.46 15.52
CA ASP A 332 -19.57 -8.61 15.33
C ASP A 332 -20.31 -7.27 15.14
N ALA A 333 -19.60 -6.14 15.31
CA ALA A 333 -20.17 -4.82 15.15
C ALA A 333 -19.70 -4.15 13.83
N ASP A 334 -20.44 -3.12 13.41
CA ASP A 334 -20.05 -2.33 12.24
C ASP A 334 -18.65 -1.70 12.46
N LEU A 335 -17.74 -1.94 11.51
CA LEU A 335 -16.34 -1.51 11.62
C LEU A 335 -16.22 0.01 11.79
N GLU A 336 -16.89 0.76 10.93
CA GLU A 336 -16.73 2.23 10.89
C GLU A 336 -17.24 2.91 12.15
N SER A 337 -18.28 2.34 12.77
CA SER A 337 -18.86 2.87 14.02
C SER A 337 -17.95 2.75 15.24
N GLN A 338 -16.86 1.98 15.14
CA GLN A 338 -15.95 1.74 16.25
C GLN A 338 -14.60 2.48 16.10
N LEU A 339 -14.31 3.02 14.92
CA LEU A 339 -12.99 3.57 14.61
C LEU A 339 -12.78 4.93 15.31
N VAL A 340 -11.60 5.09 15.86
CA VAL A 340 -11.04 6.38 16.29
C VAL A 340 -10.22 6.90 15.09
N LEU A 341 -10.70 7.95 14.47
CA LEU A 341 -10.20 8.47 13.21
C LEU A 341 -9.27 9.66 13.41
N THR A 342 -8.19 9.74 12.66
CA THR A 342 -7.31 10.92 12.63
C THR A 342 -6.93 11.30 11.20
N ASP A 343 -6.86 12.60 10.91
CA ASP A 343 -6.33 13.17 9.67
C ASP A 343 -4.83 13.54 9.81
N GLY A 344 -4.23 13.20 10.96
CA GLY A 344 -2.86 13.56 11.30
C GLY A 344 -2.70 14.90 12.01
N ALA A 345 -3.78 15.66 12.17
CA ALA A 345 -3.81 16.91 12.93
C ALA A 345 -4.90 16.90 14.03
N ARG A 346 -6.01 16.22 13.75
CA ARG A 346 -7.16 16.11 14.64
C ARG A 346 -7.57 14.65 14.79
N THR A 347 -8.25 14.34 15.88
CA THR A 347 -8.78 13.00 16.17
C THR A 347 -10.25 13.08 16.52
N TRP A 348 -11.04 12.14 16.04
CA TRP A 348 -12.45 11.99 16.30
C TRP A 348 -12.74 10.62 16.92
N GLU A 349 -13.37 10.63 18.07
CA GLU A 349 -13.95 9.43 18.66
C GLU A 349 -15.27 9.07 17.97
N PRO A 350 -15.75 7.82 18.04
CA PRO A 350 -17.00 7.43 17.41
C PRO A 350 -18.20 8.31 17.79
N GLY A 351 -18.31 8.72 19.06
CA GLY A 351 -19.37 9.61 19.53
C GLY A 351 -19.31 11.03 18.97
N ASP A 352 -18.10 11.53 18.62
CA ASP A 352 -17.95 12.84 18.01
C ASP A 352 -18.53 12.84 16.60
N LEU A 353 -18.36 11.73 15.87
CA LEU A 353 -18.82 11.58 14.50
C LEU A 353 -20.34 11.53 14.37
N GLU A 354 -21.02 10.96 15.38
CA GLU A 354 -22.49 10.91 15.42
C GLU A 354 -23.12 12.30 15.64
N THR A 355 -22.37 13.22 16.23
CA THR A 355 -22.85 14.54 16.64
C THR A 355 -22.31 15.68 15.80
N VAL A 356 -21.36 15.42 14.88
CA VAL A 356 -20.82 16.46 14.00
C VAL A 356 -21.93 17.00 13.09
N ASP A 357 -22.16 18.30 13.14
CA ASP A 357 -23.23 18.99 12.40
C ASP A 357 -22.69 20.02 11.41
N THR A 358 -21.41 20.32 11.46
CA THR A 358 -20.74 21.30 10.59
C THR A 358 -19.40 20.78 10.11
N ALA A 359 -19.10 21.05 8.84
CA ALA A 359 -17.78 20.87 8.26
C ALA A 359 -17.53 21.97 7.22
N THR A 360 -16.28 22.35 7.04
CA THR A 360 -15.83 23.36 6.09
C THR A 360 -15.15 22.72 4.88
N ASP A 361 -14.84 23.51 3.85
CA ASP A 361 -14.11 23.00 2.68
C ASP A 361 -12.67 22.55 3.00
N SER A 362 -12.13 22.97 4.14
CA SER A 362 -10.82 22.54 4.64
C SER A 362 -10.86 21.25 5.47
N ASP A 363 -12.06 20.74 5.75
CA ASP A 363 -12.22 19.48 6.47
C ASP A 363 -12.12 18.29 5.51
N PRO A 364 -11.62 17.11 5.97
CA PRO A 364 -11.57 15.91 5.15
C PRO A 364 -12.92 15.57 4.52
N THR A 365 -12.91 15.10 3.29
CA THR A 365 -14.12 14.72 2.55
C THR A 365 -14.99 13.74 3.33
N TRP A 366 -14.37 12.80 4.06
CA TRP A 366 -15.08 11.86 4.91
C TRP A 366 -15.94 12.57 5.98
N LEU A 367 -15.39 13.59 6.66
CA LEU A 367 -16.12 14.36 7.66
C LEU A 367 -17.29 15.14 7.04
N ARG A 368 -17.09 15.72 5.84
CA ARG A 368 -18.15 16.44 5.11
C ARG A 368 -19.30 15.50 4.72
N ILE A 369 -18.99 14.27 4.31
CA ILE A 369 -19.99 13.23 4.02
C ILE A 369 -20.74 12.88 5.30
N GLN A 370 -20.04 12.69 6.43
CA GLN A 370 -20.65 12.36 7.71
C GLN A 370 -21.66 13.43 8.17
N VAL A 371 -21.32 14.72 8.04
CA VAL A 371 -22.24 15.84 8.33
C VAL A 371 -23.50 15.74 7.47
N GLN A 372 -23.37 15.49 6.16
CA GLN A 372 -24.53 15.32 5.28
C GLN A 372 -25.41 14.13 5.70
N MET A 373 -24.80 13.03 6.09
CA MET A 373 -25.54 11.85 6.58
C MET A 373 -26.27 12.14 7.89
N ASN A 374 -25.66 12.89 8.81
CA ASN A 374 -26.27 13.27 10.08
C ASN A 374 -27.47 14.22 9.86
N HIS A 375 -27.38 15.14 8.89
CA HIS A 375 -28.51 16.03 8.54
C HIS A 375 -29.65 15.30 7.83
N ALA A 376 -29.41 14.15 7.23
CA ALA A 376 -30.43 13.36 6.53
C ALA A 376 -31.21 12.40 7.44
N ARG A 377 -30.76 12.20 8.68
CA ARG A 377 -31.43 11.41 9.71
C ARG A 377 -32.44 12.24 10.48
#